data_13cc7162adc3acdba76bb0d89ae4ee6c
#
_entry.id   13cc7162adc3acdba76bb0d89ae4ee6c
#
_cell.length_a   1.000
_cell.length_b   1.000
_cell.length_c   1.000
_cell.angle_alpha   90.00
_cell.angle_beta   90.00
_cell.angle_gamma   90.00
#
_symmetry.space_group_name_H-M   'P 1'
#
loop_
_entity.id
_entity.type
_entity.pdbx_description
1 polymer ?
#
loop_
_entity_poly.entity_id
_entity_poly.type
_entity_poly.pdbx_seq_one_letter_code
_entity_poly.pdbx_strand_id
1 'polypeptide(L)'
;MTQEIFNIDYNFLNLFPLTLHHLQIDEFENKKQELIKFAYNLRETTNCTHNSNKGGWQSNVYKVNGDNFLESLLLNIFKSIPAFNDKIELESFYWLNINPTGAYNTKHNHPNSDLAGVLWLKIPKDSGDIVFISPKDFESFIELFSYTDEFKKKTNNYHIYNFPPKEGTMLVFPSFLQHKVEENKSNDDRISVSFNIKIKHEHFTMR
;
A
#
# COMPACT_ATOMS: atom_id res chain seq x y z
N MET A 1 -36.51 -44.07 13.37
CA MET A 1 -36.00 -42.94 14.14
C MET A 1 -35.91 -41.78 13.18
N THR A 2 -36.83 -40.83 13.25
CA THR A 2 -36.80 -39.57 12.50
C THR A 2 -35.69 -38.72 13.09
N GLN A 3 -34.65 -38.46 12.32
CA GLN A 3 -33.64 -37.44 12.71
C GLN A 3 -34.36 -36.09 12.83
N GLU A 4 -34.40 -35.53 14.02
CA GLU A 4 -34.78 -34.12 14.20
C GLU A 4 -33.77 -33.24 13.49
N ILE A 5 -34.21 -32.54 12.43
CA ILE A 5 -33.42 -31.56 11.71
C ILE A 5 -33.58 -30.24 12.45
N PHE A 6 -32.56 -29.84 13.16
CA PHE A 6 -32.51 -28.50 13.79
C PHE A 6 -32.21 -27.43 12.71
N ASN A 7 -33.01 -26.38 12.67
CA ASN A 7 -32.68 -25.19 11.89
C ASN A 7 -31.63 -24.37 12.65
N ILE A 8 -30.49 -24.09 12.00
CA ILE A 8 -29.40 -23.31 12.57
C ILE A 8 -29.26 -22.01 11.78
N ASP A 9 -29.49 -20.89 12.44
CA ASP A 9 -29.12 -19.57 11.90
C ASP A 9 -27.64 -19.33 12.16
N TYR A 10 -26.89 -19.15 11.08
CA TYR A 10 -25.44 -18.91 11.12
C TYR A 10 -25.12 -17.44 10.79
N ASN A 11 -24.49 -16.76 11.75
CA ASN A 11 -23.96 -15.42 11.58
C ASN A 11 -22.47 -15.40 11.98
N PHE A 12 -21.70 -14.47 11.43
CA PHE A 12 -20.33 -14.24 11.83
C PHE A 12 -20.02 -12.75 11.95
N LEU A 13 -19.02 -12.41 12.79
CA LEU A 13 -18.49 -11.07 12.97
C LEU A 13 -17.01 -11.06 12.65
N ASN A 14 -16.57 -10.08 11.88
CA ASN A 14 -15.14 -9.81 11.70
C ASN A 14 -14.66 -8.88 12.81
N LEU A 15 -13.84 -9.39 13.71
CA LEU A 15 -13.23 -8.61 14.78
C LEU A 15 -11.81 -8.18 14.35
N PHE A 16 -11.46 -6.94 14.66
CA PHE A 16 -10.14 -6.36 14.39
C PHE A 16 -9.72 -6.44 12.92
N PRO A 17 -10.55 -5.93 11.99
CA PRO A 17 -10.17 -5.89 10.59
C PRO A 17 -9.00 -4.93 10.39
N LEU A 18 -8.11 -5.28 9.46
CA LEU A 18 -7.11 -4.35 8.93
C LEU A 18 -7.73 -3.57 7.78
N THR A 19 -7.61 -2.24 7.83
CA THR A 19 -8.14 -1.37 6.79
C THR A 19 -7.02 -0.96 5.83
N LEU A 20 -7.24 -1.21 4.54
CA LEU A 20 -6.47 -0.63 3.45
C LEU A 20 -7.36 0.38 2.73
N HIS A 21 -6.88 1.63 2.61
CA HIS A 21 -7.57 2.63 1.81
C HIS A 21 -7.09 2.52 0.36
N HIS A 22 -8.02 2.31 -0.55
CA HIS A 22 -7.76 2.26 -1.98
C HIS A 22 -8.43 3.46 -2.65
N LEU A 23 -7.62 4.30 -3.28
CA LEU A 23 -8.07 5.52 -3.93
C LEU A 23 -7.77 5.47 -5.43
N GLN A 24 -8.68 5.99 -6.23
CA GLN A 24 -8.47 6.25 -7.66
C GLN A 24 -8.32 7.75 -7.83
N ILE A 25 -7.29 8.18 -8.54
CA ILE A 25 -7.06 9.59 -8.85
C ILE A 25 -7.80 9.91 -10.15
N ASP A 26 -8.75 10.82 -10.06
CA ASP A 26 -9.47 11.31 -11.22
C ASP A 26 -8.52 12.07 -12.16
N GLU A 27 -8.75 11.94 -13.46
CA GLU A 27 -7.96 12.59 -14.51
C GLU A 27 -6.43 12.33 -14.43
N PHE A 28 -6.01 11.22 -13.81
CA PHE A 28 -4.60 10.85 -13.68
C PHE A 28 -3.85 10.89 -15.01
N GLU A 29 -4.48 10.42 -16.10
CA GLU A 29 -3.86 10.36 -17.43
C GLU A 29 -3.39 11.75 -17.92
N ASN A 30 -4.06 12.83 -17.51
CA ASN A 30 -3.68 14.20 -17.87
C ASN A 30 -2.34 14.62 -17.24
N LYS A 31 -1.92 13.94 -16.15
CA LYS A 31 -0.73 14.26 -15.35
C LYS A 31 0.34 13.17 -15.37
N LYS A 32 0.00 12.00 -15.86
CA LYS A 32 0.87 10.82 -15.85
C LYS A 32 2.24 11.10 -16.48
N GLN A 33 2.27 11.70 -17.67
CA GLN A 33 3.53 11.95 -18.37
C GLN A 33 4.42 12.95 -17.63
N GLU A 34 3.85 13.95 -17.00
CA GLU A 34 4.59 14.92 -16.16
C GLU A 34 5.22 14.23 -14.94
N LEU A 35 4.46 13.36 -14.26
CA LEU A 35 4.93 12.58 -13.12
C LEU A 35 6.03 11.57 -13.49
N ILE A 36 5.88 10.89 -14.61
CA ILE A 36 6.90 9.95 -15.11
C ILE A 36 8.19 10.70 -15.49
N LYS A 37 8.06 11.83 -16.18
CA LYS A 37 9.22 12.67 -16.52
C LYS A 37 9.92 13.20 -15.28
N PHE A 38 9.17 13.61 -14.26
CA PHE A 38 9.72 14.02 -12.97
C PHE A 38 10.54 12.89 -12.33
N ALA A 39 10.01 11.65 -12.33
CA ALA A 39 10.71 10.49 -11.77
C ALA A 39 12.03 10.20 -12.49
N TYR A 40 12.05 10.23 -13.82
CA TYR A 40 13.28 10.01 -14.58
C TYR A 40 14.29 11.14 -14.40
N ASN A 41 13.88 12.39 -14.41
CA ASN A 41 14.78 13.54 -14.16
C ASN A 41 15.41 13.44 -12.76
N LEU A 42 14.63 13.03 -11.77
CA LEU A 42 15.16 12.87 -10.41
C LEU A 42 16.20 11.74 -10.36
N ARG A 43 15.99 10.64 -11.10
CA ARG A 43 16.98 9.54 -11.21
C ARG A 43 18.30 10.01 -11.81
N GLU A 44 18.26 10.89 -12.82
CA GLU A 44 19.46 11.41 -13.48
C GLU A 44 20.27 12.38 -12.58
N THR A 45 19.61 13.04 -11.65
CA THR A 45 20.19 14.10 -10.83
C THR A 45 20.52 13.71 -9.40
N THR A 46 20.11 12.51 -8.96
CA THR A 46 20.32 12.06 -7.57
C THR A 46 20.85 10.63 -7.50
N ASN A 47 21.57 10.34 -6.43
CA ASN A 47 22.09 8.98 -6.18
C ASN A 47 20.97 8.03 -5.78
N CYS A 48 21.17 6.75 -6.10
CA CYS A 48 20.30 5.67 -5.65
C CYS A 48 20.51 5.40 -4.15
N THR A 49 19.40 5.23 -3.41
CA THR A 49 19.42 4.67 -2.06
C THR A 49 19.04 3.20 -2.06
N HIS A 50 19.62 2.42 -1.15
CA HIS A 50 19.43 0.96 -1.12
C HIS A 50 18.75 0.54 0.19
N ASN A 51 17.42 0.46 0.16
CA ASN A 51 16.62 -0.07 1.27
C ASN A 51 15.99 -1.44 0.89
N SER A 52 14.68 -1.51 0.81
CA SER A 52 13.96 -2.73 0.39
C SER A 52 14.06 -2.99 -1.11
N ASN A 53 14.29 -1.97 -1.92
CA ASN A 53 14.40 -2.07 -3.39
C ASN A 53 15.66 -2.82 -3.80
N LYS A 54 15.52 -3.84 -4.64
CA LYS A 54 16.61 -4.67 -5.19
C LYS A 54 16.57 -4.63 -6.70
N GLY A 55 17.71 -4.31 -7.31
CA GLY A 55 17.85 -4.20 -8.76
C GLY A 55 17.22 -2.93 -9.38
N GLY A 56 16.50 -2.13 -8.61
CA GLY A 56 15.89 -0.88 -9.06
C GLY A 56 16.59 0.35 -8.50
N TRP A 57 16.12 1.53 -8.92
CA TRP A 57 16.53 2.82 -8.38
C TRP A 57 15.49 3.32 -7.38
N GLN A 58 15.95 3.84 -6.25
CA GLN A 58 15.15 4.51 -5.22
C GLN A 58 15.75 5.87 -4.91
N SER A 59 14.93 6.90 -4.89
CA SER A 59 15.36 8.26 -4.52
C SER A 59 15.68 8.38 -3.03
N ASN A 60 16.24 9.52 -2.63
CA ASN A 60 16.23 9.96 -1.25
C ASN A 60 14.79 10.11 -0.75
N VAL A 61 14.63 10.17 0.58
CA VAL A 61 13.35 10.47 1.24
C VAL A 61 13.20 11.99 1.32
N TYR A 62 12.06 12.48 0.87
CA TYR A 62 11.70 13.90 0.89
C TYR A 62 10.50 14.12 1.81
N LYS A 63 10.49 15.25 2.50
CA LYS A 63 9.30 15.70 3.24
C LYS A 63 8.29 16.29 2.26
N VAL A 64 7.01 16.00 2.46
CA VAL A 64 5.92 16.58 1.66
C VAL A 64 5.60 17.97 2.23
N ASN A 65 5.96 19.03 1.52
CA ASN A 65 5.72 20.42 1.91
C ASN A 65 4.77 21.14 0.93
N GLY A 66 4.59 20.62 -0.26
CA GLY A 66 3.83 21.25 -1.34
C GLY A 66 4.70 22.06 -2.30
N ASP A 67 6.01 21.85 -2.26
CA ASP A 67 6.98 22.63 -3.03
C ASP A 67 7.00 22.28 -4.53
N ASN A 68 6.43 21.16 -4.89
CA ASN A 68 6.31 20.70 -6.28
C ASN A 68 4.94 20.07 -6.56
N PHE A 69 4.70 19.79 -7.83
CA PHE A 69 3.42 19.24 -8.29
C PHE A 69 3.07 17.90 -7.63
N LEU A 70 4.05 16.98 -7.49
CA LEU A 70 3.82 15.67 -6.85
C LEU A 70 3.45 15.84 -5.37
N GLU A 71 4.13 16.71 -4.65
CA GLU A 71 3.83 16.99 -3.24
C GLU A 71 2.46 17.62 -3.07
N SER A 72 2.11 18.58 -3.93
CA SER A 72 0.77 19.18 -3.92
C SER A 72 -0.33 18.14 -4.18
N LEU A 73 -0.09 17.21 -5.10
CA LEU A 73 -0.98 16.07 -5.37
C LEU A 73 -1.13 15.19 -4.14
N LEU A 74 -0.02 14.78 -3.51
CA LEU A 74 -0.05 13.95 -2.29
C LEU A 74 -0.80 14.63 -1.15
N LEU A 75 -0.56 15.92 -0.89
CA LEU A 75 -1.28 16.68 0.14
C LEU A 75 -2.79 16.71 -0.10
N ASN A 76 -3.21 16.95 -1.34
CA ASN A 76 -4.62 16.94 -1.70
C ASN A 76 -5.26 15.58 -1.48
N ILE A 77 -4.56 14.50 -1.88
CA ILE A 77 -5.06 13.14 -1.69
C ILE A 77 -5.18 12.81 -0.20
N PHE A 78 -4.16 13.10 0.62
CA PHE A 78 -4.20 12.80 2.05
C PHE A 78 -5.34 13.53 2.76
N LYS A 79 -5.62 14.77 2.40
CA LYS A 79 -6.76 15.55 2.92
C LYS A 79 -8.12 14.99 2.46
N SER A 80 -8.16 14.30 1.34
CA SER A 80 -9.41 13.75 0.78
C SER A 80 -9.77 12.36 1.33
N ILE A 81 -8.94 11.74 2.16
CA ILE A 81 -9.24 10.43 2.76
C ILE A 81 -10.32 10.59 3.83
N PRO A 82 -11.56 10.09 3.61
CA PRO A 82 -12.70 10.38 4.50
C PRO A 82 -12.55 9.78 5.90
N ALA A 83 -11.65 8.81 6.06
CA ALA A 83 -11.42 8.16 7.35
C ALA A 83 -10.62 9.03 8.33
N PHE A 84 -9.97 10.09 7.86
CA PHE A 84 -9.18 10.94 8.72
C PHE A 84 -10.04 12.06 9.32
N ASN A 85 -9.83 12.29 10.59
CA ASN A 85 -10.44 13.41 11.28
C ASN A 85 -9.77 14.72 10.80
N ASP A 86 -10.54 15.73 10.45
CA ASP A 86 -10.07 17.05 10.00
C ASP A 86 -9.21 17.82 11.03
N LYS A 87 -9.22 17.36 12.28
CA LYS A 87 -8.41 17.93 13.39
C LYS A 87 -7.02 17.32 13.54
N ILE A 88 -6.70 16.26 12.77
CA ILE A 88 -5.38 15.67 12.84
C ILE A 88 -4.40 16.41 11.94
N GLU A 89 -3.19 16.64 12.44
CA GLU A 89 -2.07 17.11 11.63
C GLU A 89 -1.30 15.90 11.09
N LEU A 90 -1.05 15.89 9.78
CA LEU A 90 -0.31 14.84 9.11
C LEU A 90 1.08 15.36 8.73
N GLU A 91 2.12 14.62 9.10
CA GLU A 91 3.46 14.80 8.58
C GLU A 91 3.77 13.64 7.64
N SER A 92 4.14 13.93 6.40
CA SER A 92 4.35 12.91 5.40
C SER A 92 5.69 13.03 4.70
N PHE A 93 6.22 11.87 4.28
CA PHE A 93 7.48 11.72 3.60
C PHE A 93 7.28 10.80 2.40
N TYR A 94 7.99 11.04 1.30
CA TYR A 94 7.88 10.23 0.09
C TYR A 94 9.24 9.94 -0.54
N TRP A 95 9.27 8.92 -1.37
CA TRP A 95 10.37 8.59 -2.27
C TRP A 95 9.83 7.92 -3.53
N LEU A 96 10.59 8.03 -4.59
CA LEU A 96 10.27 7.40 -5.87
C LEU A 96 11.02 6.10 -6.02
N ASN A 97 10.38 5.14 -6.71
CA ASN A 97 10.99 3.89 -7.13
C ASN A 97 10.84 3.75 -8.65
N ILE A 98 11.94 3.40 -9.32
CA ILE A 98 11.98 2.98 -10.71
C ILE A 98 12.55 1.58 -10.72
N ASN A 99 11.73 0.61 -11.08
CA ASN A 99 12.04 -0.81 -11.02
C ASN A 99 12.08 -1.38 -12.45
N PRO A 100 13.27 -1.53 -13.07
CA PRO A 100 13.42 -2.20 -14.36
C PRO A 100 13.11 -3.69 -14.25
N THR A 101 13.20 -4.40 -15.37
CA THR A 101 13.10 -5.88 -15.43
C THR A 101 14.00 -6.53 -14.38
N GLY A 102 13.46 -7.49 -13.64
CA GLY A 102 14.16 -8.21 -12.57
C GLY A 102 14.16 -7.51 -11.20
N ALA A 103 13.75 -6.24 -11.11
CA ALA A 103 13.74 -5.52 -9.86
C ALA A 103 12.50 -5.86 -9.00
N TYR A 104 12.69 -5.88 -7.68
CA TYR A 104 11.64 -6.19 -6.70
C TYR A 104 11.89 -5.46 -5.38
N ASN A 105 10.92 -5.53 -4.44
CA ASN A 105 11.14 -5.08 -3.07
C ASN A 105 11.03 -6.27 -2.11
N THR A 106 12.05 -6.43 -1.25
CA THR A 106 12.05 -7.46 -0.21
C THR A 106 10.95 -7.23 0.82
N LYS A 107 10.60 -8.28 1.58
CA LYS A 107 9.65 -8.18 2.68
C LYS A 107 10.12 -7.18 3.72
N HIS A 108 9.26 -6.20 4.07
CA HIS A 108 9.53 -5.14 5.04
C HIS A 108 8.24 -4.55 5.59
N ASN A 109 8.37 -3.68 6.56
CA ASN A 109 7.35 -2.76 7.06
C ASN A 109 7.99 -1.37 7.24
N HIS A 110 7.22 -0.39 7.71
CA HIS A 110 7.67 1.01 7.84
C HIS A 110 7.70 1.44 9.32
N PRO A 111 8.74 1.07 10.10
CA PRO A 111 8.85 1.49 11.50
C PRO A 111 8.91 3.02 11.60
N ASN A 112 8.44 3.57 12.72
CA ASN A 112 8.39 4.99 13.02
C ASN A 112 7.39 5.81 12.16
N SER A 113 6.41 5.15 11.57
CA SER A 113 5.30 5.78 10.86
C SER A 113 4.00 5.16 11.33
N ASP A 114 2.87 5.84 11.15
CA ASP A 114 1.55 5.31 11.48
C ASP A 114 0.94 4.61 10.28
N LEU A 115 1.09 5.23 9.11
CA LEU A 115 0.63 4.68 7.84
C LEU A 115 1.76 4.69 6.82
N ALA A 116 1.66 3.79 5.87
CA ALA A 116 2.50 3.72 4.68
C ALA A 116 1.60 3.63 3.44
N GLY A 117 2.16 3.89 2.28
CA GLY A 117 1.38 3.72 1.05
C GLY A 117 2.22 3.81 -0.20
N VAL A 118 1.52 3.62 -1.31
CA VAL A 118 2.08 3.65 -2.64
C VAL A 118 1.10 4.27 -3.62
N LEU A 119 1.59 5.16 -4.47
CA LEU A 119 0.92 5.67 -5.68
C LEU A 119 1.62 5.09 -6.91
N TRP A 120 0.87 4.48 -7.80
CA TRP A 120 1.40 3.88 -9.02
C TRP A 120 1.33 4.84 -10.20
N LEU A 121 2.50 5.15 -10.78
CA LEU A 121 2.64 6.08 -11.89
C LEU A 121 2.70 5.34 -13.25
N LYS A 122 3.44 4.23 -13.30
CA LYS A 122 3.60 3.42 -14.52
C LYS A 122 3.66 1.95 -14.14
N ILE A 123 2.74 1.17 -14.67
CA ILE A 123 2.56 -0.26 -14.35
C ILE A 123 2.49 -1.05 -15.65
N PRO A 124 3.62 -1.51 -16.16
CA PRO A 124 3.63 -2.44 -17.29
C PRO A 124 2.95 -3.75 -16.95
N LYS A 125 2.40 -4.42 -17.93
CA LYS A 125 1.87 -5.78 -17.76
C LYS A 125 2.96 -6.71 -17.23
N ASP A 126 2.61 -7.57 -16.28
CA ASP A 126 3.52 -8.52 -15.61
C ASP A 126 4.63 -7.86 -14.77
N SER A 127 4.41 -6.63 -14.30
CA SER A 127 5.38 -5.91 -13.46
C SER A 127 5.34 -6.26 -11.96
N GLY A 128 4.52 -7.26 -11.58
CA GLY A 128 4.43 -7.80 -10.22
C GLY A 128 3.47 -7.04 -9.29
N ASP A 129 2.90 -7.78 -8.36
CA ASP A 129 1.94 -7.29 -7.38
C ASP A 129 2.63 -6.77 -6.11
N ILE A 130 1.92 -5.92 -5.35
CA ILE A 130 2.22 -5.75 -3.95
C ILE A 130 1.54 -6.86 -3.14
N VAL A 131 2.32 -7.53 -2.30
CA VAL A 131 1.90 -8.72 -1.56
C VAL A 131 1.94 -8.41 -0.08
N PHE A 132 0.77 -8.42 0.56
CA PHE A 132 0.62 -8.24 1.99
C PHE A 132 0.65 -9.58 2.72
N ILE A 133 1.28 -9.60 3.90
CA ILE A 133 1.39 -10.77 4.74
C ILE A 133 0.54 -10.51 5.99
N SER A 134 -0.35 -11.44 6.31
CA SER A 134 -1.21 -11.34 7.49
C SER A 134 -0.36 -11.19 8.75
N PRO A 135 -0.67 -10.22 9.64
CA PRO A 135 -0.01 -10.09 10.93
C PRO A 135 -0.56 -11.07 11.97
N LYS A 136 -1.56 -11.87 11.62
CA LYS A 136 -2.07 -12.92 12.51
C LYS A 136 -0.99 -13.97 12.72
N ASP A 137 -0.91 -14.45 13.93
CA ASP A 137 0.08 -15.46 14.30
C ASP A 137 -0.23 -16.84 13.74
N PHE A 138 0.68 -17.76 14.01
CA PHE A 138 0.67 -19.11 13.47
C PHE A 138 -0.63 -19.89 13.79
N GLU A 139 -1.27 -19.64 14.92
CA GLU A 139 -2.52 -20.33 15.30
C GLU A 139 -3.65 -20.06 14.33
N SER A 140 -3.69 -18.87 13.72
CA SER A 140 -4.68 -18.55 12.70
C SER A 140 -4.50 -19.30 11.36
N PHE A 141 -3.38 -19.96 11.16
CA PHE A 141 -3.14 -20.77 9.96
C PHE A 141 -4.06 -21.99 9.86
N ILE A 142 -4.28 -22.68 10.98
CA ILE A 142 -5.14 -23.86 11.02
C ILE A 142 -6.55 -23.46 10.64
N GLU A 143 -7.05 -22.35 11.16
CA GLU A 143 -8.36 -21.80 10.79
C GLU A 143 -8.44 -21.49 9.30
N LEU A 144 -7.43 -20.84 8.73
CA LEU A 144 -7.43 -20.45 7.32
C LEU A 144 -7.49 -21.65 6.37
N PHE A 145 -6.86 -22.76 6.71
CA PHE A 145 -6.94 -23.99 5.92
C PHE A 145 -8.29 -24.70 6.04
N SER A 146 -8.98 -24.48 7.15
CA SER A 146 -10.30 -25.10 7.41
C SER A 146 -11.46 -24.37 6.74
N TYR A 147 -11.28 -23.10 6.35
CA TYR A 147 -12.33 -22.32 5.71
C TYR A 147 -12.45 -22.62 4.22
N THR A 148 -13.67 -22.58 3.71
CA THR A 148 -13.92 -22.63 2.27
C THR A 148 -13.40 -21.35 1.60
N ASP A 149 -13.08 -21.46 0.31
CA ASP A 149 -12.56 -20.28 -0.44
C ASP A 149 -13.61 -19.17 -0.55
N GLU A 150 -14.89 -19.52 -0.60
CA GLU A 150 -16.00 -18.57 -0.56
C GLU A 150 -16.01 -17.79 0.76
N PHE A 151 -15.85 -18.48 1.90
CA PHE A 151 -15.80 -17.84 3.20
C PHE A 151 -14.55 -16.95 3.35
N LYS A 152 -13.38 -17.41 2.92
CA LYS A 152 -12.15 -16.59 2.90
C LYS A 152 -12.33 -15.30 2.09
N LYS A 153 -12.94 -15.43 0.91
CA LYS A 153 -13.22 -14.28 0.03
C LYS A 153 -14.20 -13.29 0.67
N LYS A 154 -15.26 -13.79 1.31
CA LYS A 154 -16.28 -12.97 1.96
C LYS A 154 -15.74 -12.22 3.19
N THR A 155 -14.80 -12.81 3.89
CA THR A 155 -14.23 -12.29 5.15
C THR A 155 -12.88 -11.61 4.99
N ASN A 156 -12.28 -11.65 3.79
CA ASN A 156 -10.90 -11.25 3.53
C ASN A 156 -9.89 -11.93 4.48
N ASN A 157 -10.15 -13.18 4.84
CA ASN A 157 -9.32 -13.93 5.78
C ASN A 157 -8.27 -14.75 5.01
N TYR A 158 -7.17 -14.09 4.64
CA TYR A 158 -6.05 -14.67 3.91
C TYR A 158 -4.77 -14.57 4.73
N HIS A 159 -3.87 -15.53 4.52
CA HIS A 159 -2.50 -15.43 5.04
C HIS A 159 -1.65 -14.47 4.20
N ILE A 160 -1.82 -14.53 2.89
CA ILE A 160 -1.16 -13.67 1.91
C ILE A 160 -2.24 -13.07 1.02
N TYR A 161 -2.15 -11.76 0.80
CA TYR A 161 -3.06 -11.04 -0.07
C TYR A 161 -2.28 -10.32 -1.17
N ASN A 162 -2.46 -10.76 -2.40
CA ASN A 162 -1.87 -10.12 -3.58
C ASN A 162 -2.81 -9.00 -4.05
N PHE A 163 -2.28 -7.80 -4.16
CA PHE A 163 -2.99 -6.66 -4.68
C PHE A 163 -2.37 -6.24 -6.02
N PRO A 164 -3.08 -6.41 -7.13
CA PRO A 164 -2.60 -6.02 -8.45
C PRO A 164 -2.54 -4.48 -8.55
N PRO A 165 -1.38 -3.92 -8.90
CA PRO A 165 -1.24 -2.47 -9.05
C PRO A 165 -1.99 -1.99 -10.30
N LYS A 166 -2.51 -0.75 -10.23
CA LYS A 166 -3.11 -0.05 -11.36
C LYS A 166 -2.62 1.38 -11.39
N GLU A 167 -2.28 1.87 -12.56
CA GLU A 167 -1.85 3.26 -12.76
C GLU A 167 -2.91 4.25 -12.29
N GLY A 168 -2.49 5.33 -11.66
CA GLY A 168 -3.37 6.34 -11.10
C GLY A 168 -4.14 5.90 -9.86
N THR A 169 -3.80 4.75 -9.28
CA THR A 169 -4.37 4.34 -7.99
C THR A 169 -3.36 4.47 -6.86
N MET A 170 -3.86 4.59 -5.65
CA MET A 170 -3.08 4.69 -4.42
C MET A 170 -3.61 3.69 -3.40
N LEU A 171 -2.71 3.04 -2.68
CA LEU A 171 -3.02 2.33 -1.45
C LEU A 171 -2.42 3.05 -0.24
N VAL A 172 -3.19 3.11 0.85
CA VAL A 172 -2.72 3.53 2.17
C VAL A 172 -3.06 2.44 3.16
N PHE A 173 -2.10 2.03 3.98
CA PHE A 173 -2.22 0.89 4.89
C PHE A 173 -1.43 1.11 6.18
N PRO A 174 -1.74 0.39 7.27
CA PRO A 174 -1.00 0.48 8.52
C PRO A 174 0.49 0.18 8.32
N SER A 175 1.36 1.01 8.85
CA SER A 175 2.80 0.96 8.63
C SER A 175 3.46 -0.34 9.12
N PHE A 176 2.87 -0.99 10.14
CA PHE A 176 3.37 -2.26 10.69
C PHE A 176 3.09 -3.46 9.76
N LEU A 177 2.17 -3.31 8.77
CA LEU A 177 1.77 -4.40 7.90
C LEU A 177 2.93 -4.81 6.99
N GLN A 178 3.41 -6.04 7.18
CA GLN A 178 4.48 -6.59 6.37
C GLN A 178 4.03 -6.79 4.92
N HIS A 179 4.86 -6.33 3.99
CA HIS A 179 4.60 -6.47 2.57
C HIS A 179 5.90 -6.60 1.77
N LYS A 180 5.76 -7.08 0.57
CA LYS A 180 6.82 -7.13 -0.46
C LYS A 180 6.24 -6.68 -1.79
N VAL A 181 7.08 -6.38 -2.76
CA VAL A 181 6.65 -6.16 -4.15
C VAL A 181 7.35 -7.18 -5.02
N GLU A 182 6.57 -7.92 -5.81
CA GLU A 182 7.07 -8.96 -6.68
C GLU A 182 7.99 -8.42 -7.77
N GLU A 183 8.74 -9.32 -8.37
CA GLU A 183 9.66 -9.02 -9.45
C GLU A 183 8.92 -8.44 -10.66
N ASN A 184 9.48 -7.37 -11.21
CA ASN A 184 9.05 -6.85 -12.51
C ASN A 184 9.56 -7.79 -13.62
N LYS A 185 8.65 -8.55 -14.21
CA LYS A 185 8.93 -9.48 -15.32
C LYS A 185 8.65 -8.86 -16.70
N SER A 186 8.22 -7.60 -16.72
CA SER A 186 8.01 -6.87 -17.98
C SER A 186 9.33 -6.40 -18.57
N ASN A 187 9.29 -5.97 -19.83
CA ASN A 187 10.44 -5.37 -20.51
C ASN A 187 10.52 -3.85 -20.34
N ASP A 188 9.81 -3.29 -19.37
CA ASP A 188 9.72 -1.85 -19.17
C ASP A 188 9.77 -1.51 -17.67
N ASP A 189 10.08 -0.25 -17.32
CA ASP A 189 10.18 0.22 -15.95
C ASP A 189 8.80 0.30 -15.28
N ARG A 190 8.65 -0.28 -14.08
CA ARG A 190 7.58 0.01 -13.14
C ARG A 190 7.97 1.22 -12.31
N ILE A 191 7.10 2.24 -12.24
CA ILE A 191 7.37 3.48 -11.52
C ILE A 191 6.28 3.72 -10.47
N SER A 192 6.72 3.96 -9.23
CA SER A 192 5.81 4.27 -8.11
C SER A 192 6.39 5.32 -7.18
N VAL A 193 5.50 6.00 -6.47
CA VAL A 193 5.80 6.87 -5.33
C VAL A 193 5.40 6.13 -4.07
N SER A 194 6.36 5.80 -3.22
CA SER A 194 6.08 5.29 -1.87
C SER A 194 6.08 6.43 -0.88
N PHE A 195 5.30 6.32 0.18
CA PHE A 195 5.21 7.37 1.19
C PHE A 195 4.92 6.80 2.59
N ASN A 196 5.29 7.58 3.59
CA ASN A 196 5.00 7.36 4.99
C ASN A 196 4.21 8.55 5.54
N ILE A 197 3.27 8.28 6.42
CA ILE A 197 2.48 9.30 7.12
C ILE A 197 2.66 9.09 8.63
N LYS A 198 2.96 10.18 9.33
CA LYS A 198 2.89 10.28 10.79
C LYS A 198 1.69 11.12 11.17
N ILE A 199 0.92 10.65 12.12
CA ILE A 199 -0.19 11.38 12.69
C ILE A 199 0.33 12.12 13.92
N LYS A 200 0.34 13.45 13.87
CA LYS A 200 0.71 14.25 15.03
C LYS A 200 -0.47 14.32 15.99
N HIS A 201 -0.29 13.77 17.15
CA HIS A 201 -1.25 13.82 18.23
C HIS A 201 -0.96 15.02 19.13
N GLU A 202 -1.69 16.12 18.98
CA GLU A 202 -1.79 17.10 20.04
C GLU A 202 -2.72 16.49 21.12
N HIS A 203 -2.10 15.93 22.20
CA HIS A 203 -2.78 15.46 23.42
C HIS A 203 -3.74 14.25 23.27
N PHE A 204 -3.25 13.11 22.79
CA PHE A 204 -3.90 11.84 23.15
C PHE A 204 -3.44 11.40 24.55
N THR A 205 -4.14 11.83 25.60
CA THR A 205 -4.15 11.09 26.86
C THR A 205 -4.96 9.81 26.61
N MET A 206 -4.26 8.66 26.58
CA MET A 206 -4.96 7.37 26.62
C MET A 206 -5.85 7.37 27.87
N ARG A 207 -7.15 7.25 27.66
CA ARG A 207 -8.11 6.99 28.74
C ARG A 207 -8.25 5.49 28.92
#